data_126d89524d2aa3a941de6d68120054d6
#
_entry.id   126d89524d2aa3a941de6d68120054d6
#
_cell.length_a   1.000
_cell.length_b   1.000
_cell.length_c   1.000
_cell.angle_alpha   90.00
_cell.angle_beta   90.00
_cell.angle_gamma   90.00
#
_symmetry.space_group_name_H-M   'P 1'
#
loop_
_entity.id
_entity.type
_entity.pdbx_description
1 polymer ?
#
loop_
_entity_poly.entity_id
_entity_poly.type
_entity_poly.pdbx_seq_one_letter_code
_entity_poly.pdbx_strand_id
1 'polypeptide(L)'
;MLQSFDPATGDLVWEGETAGPEAVTGALQNARKAFPAWAALPVAARVEAVQRFKAALEARKEALGETISRETGKPRWEGLAEVGSMIGKVGISITAQAERAGEKRSDMPFGQAVLRHRPHGVMAVLGPFNFPGHLPNGHIVPALLAGNTVVFKPSEMTPATGAAMAECWAEAGLPEGVFQILQGGRETGEALLSGDIDGLLFTGSAKAGAHFRHMFADRPDVILALELGGNNPLVAWDGDVEEAASVVVQSAFVTTGQRCSCARRLIVPDNEFGTA
;
A
#
# COMPACT_ATOMS: atom_id res chain seq x y z
N MET A 1 10.41 -21.78 2.48
CA MET A 1 9.05 -21.69 3.04
C MET A 1 8.93 -20.41 3.84
N LEU A 2 7.85 -19.66 3.64
CA LEU A 2 7.47 -18.49 4.42
C LEU A 2 6.25 -18.86 5.25
N GLN A 3 6.23 -18.46 6.52
CA GLN A 3 5.12 -18.73 7.45
C GLN A 3 4.73 -17.45 8.17
N SER A 4 3.45 -17.26 8.45
CA SER A 4 2.97 -16.24 9.37
C SER A 4 2.20 -16.88 10.52
N PHE A 5 2.24 -16.24 11.67
CA PHE A 5 1.66 -16.73 12.91
C PHE A 5 0.78 -15.65 13.54
N ASP A 6 -0.27 -16.07 14.19
CA ASP A 6 -1.08 -15.19 15.04
C ASP A 6 -0.27 -14.78 16.26
N PRO A 7 0.06 -13.49 16.44
CA PRO A 7 0.88 -13.05 17.56
C PRO A 7 0.20 -13.20 18.93
N ALA A 8 -1.11 -13.39 18.99
CA ALA A 8 -1.85 -13.58 20.22
C ALA A 8 -1.85 -15.05 20.70
N THR A 9 -1.91 -16.01 19.76
CA THR A 9 -2.04 -17.44 20.09
C THR A 9 -0.79 -18.27 19.73
N GLY A 10 0.01 -17.79 18.79
CA GLY A 10 1.13 -18.54 18.20
C GLY A 10 0.71 -19.54 17.12
N ASP A 11 -0.57 -19.57 16.78
CA ASP A 11 -1.07 -20.48 15.74
C ASP A 11 -0.59 -20.09 14.36
N LEU A 12 -0.30 -21.09 13.54
CA LEU A 12 0.02 -20.88 12.11
C LEU A 12 -1.20 -20.28 11.40
N VAL A 13 -1.01 -19.15 10.73
CA VAL A 13 -2.04 -18.48 9.92
C VAL A 13 -1.88 -18.84 8.45
N TRP A 14 -0.64 -18.86 7.95
CA TRP A 14 -0.36 -19.11 6.55
C TRP A 14 1.03 -19.72 6.37
N GLU A 15 1.14 -20.54 5.32
CA GLU A 15 2.40 -21.14 4.88
C GLU A 15 2.43 -21.18 3.34
N GLY A 16 3.58 -20.86 2.75
CA GLY A 16 3.76 -20.91 1.31
C GLY A 16 5.22 -20.80 0.88
N GLU A 17 5.43 -20.91 -0.42
CA GLU A 17 6.76 -20.81 -1.01
C GLU A 17 7.26 -19.36 -1.07
N THR A 18 8.58 -19.21 -0.98
CA THR A 18 9.26 -17.93 -1.20
C THR A 18 9.68 -17.82 -2.65
N ALA A 19 9.35 -16.70 -3.29
CA ALA A 19 9.75 -16.42 -4.65
C ALA A 19 11.28 -16.23 -4.74
N GLY A 20 11.91 -17.11 -5.49
CA GLY A 20 13.34 -17.04 -5.81
C GLY A 20 13.63 -16.09 -6.98
N PRO A 21 14.91 -15.89 -7.34
CA PRO A 21 15.33 -14.96 -8.39
C PRO A 21 14.69 -15.22 -9.76
N GLU A 22 14.46 -16.48 -10.12
CA GLU A 22 13.81 -16.84 -11.38
C GLU A 22 12.35 -16.40 -11.42
N ALA A 23 11.60 -16.62 -10.33
CA ALA A 23 10.21 -16.19 -10.21
C ALA A 23 10.11 -14.66 -10.26
N VAL A 24 11.03 -13.95 -9.61
CA VAL A 24 11.11 -12.48 -9.67
C VAL A 24 11.37 -11.99 -11.09
N THR A 25 12.34 -12.58 -11.77
CA THR A 25 12.66 -12.24 -13.16
C THR A 25 11.48 -12.50 -14.09
N GLY A 26 10.82 -13.64 -13.95
CA GLY A 26 9.62 -13.99 -14.73
C GLY A 26 8.47 -12.99 -14.48
N ALA A 27 8.25 -12.60 -13.23
CA ALA A 27 7.22 -11.62 -12.89
C ALA A 27 7.50 -10.25 -13.53
N LEU A 28 8.74 -9.77 -13.49
CA LEU A 28 9.12 -8.50 -14.12
C LEU A 28 8.97 -8.54 -15.65
N GLN A 29 9.39 -9.63 -16.29
CA GLN A 29 9.23 -9.83 -17.73
C GLN A 29 7.75 -9.85 -18.14
N ASN A 30 6.90 -10.55 -17.40
CA ASN A 30 5.47 -10.60 -17.64
C ASN A 30 4.82 -9.22 -17.45
N ALA A 31 5.21 -8.48 -16.40
CA ALA A 31 4.72 -7.13 -16.16
C ALA A 31 5.14 -6.16 -17.29
N ARG A 32 6.39 -6.24 -17.73
CA ARG A 32 6.91 -5.42 -18.84
C ARG A 32 6.20 -5.75 -20.16
N LYS A 33 5.93 -7.03 -20.43
CA LYS A 33 5.19 -7.48 -21.61
C LYS A 33 3.72 -7.00 -21.61
N ALA A 34 3.07 -7.03 -20.44
CA ALA A 34 1.67 -6.61 -20.29
C ALA A 34 1.49 -5.09 -20.36
N PHE A 35 2.50 -4.31 -19.95
CA PHE A 35 2.44 -2.88 -19.80
C PHE A 35 1.91 -2.11 -21.04
N PRO A 36 2.43 -2.30 -22.27
CA PRO A 36 1.98 -1.51 -23.41
C PRO A 36 0.47 -1.66 -23.69
N ALA A 37 -0.05 -2.87 -23.61
CA ALA A 37 -1.47 -3.15 -23.85
C ALA A 37 -2.35 -2.55 -22.75
N TRP A 38 -1.96 -2.68 -21.48
CA TRP A 38 -2.66 -2.09 -20.34
C TRP A 38 -2.65 -0.56 -20.38
N ALA A 39 -1.49 0.05 -20.67
CA ALA A 39 -1.33 1.49 -20.79
C ALA A 39 -2.17 2.10 -21.92
N ALA A 40 -2.37 1.36 -23.01
CA ALA A 40 -3.17 1.79 -24.16
C ALA A 40 -4.68 1.74 -23.92
N LEU A 41 -5.15 1.03 -22.86
CA LEU A 41 -6.58 0.98 -22.55
C LEU A 41 -7.12 2.37 -22.19
N PRO A 42 -8.37 2.68 -22.58
CA PRO A 42 -9.07 3.86 -22.08
C PRO A 42 -9.12 3.83 -20.52
N VAL A 43 -9.07 5.01 -19.90
CA VAL A 43 -9.18 5.14 -18.43
C VAL A 43 -10.46 4.46 -17.91
N ALA A 44 -11.58 4.56 -18.65
CA ALA A 44 -12.84 3.91 -18.27
C ALA A 44 -12.69 2.39 -18.10
N ALA A 45 -11.99 1.71 -19.01
CA ALA A 45 -11.76 0.26 -18.88
C ALA A 45 -10.91 -0.10 -17.65
N ARG A 46 -9.91 0.72 -17.30
CA ARG A 46 -9.14 0.55 -16.08
C ARG A 46 -9.97 0.84 -14.82
N VAL A 47 -10.87 1.83 -14.88
CA VAL A 47 -11.84 2.10 -13.82
C VAL A 47 -12.77 0.89 -13.59
N GLU A 48 -13.30 0.29 -14.63
CA GLU A 48 -14.11 -0.93 -14.52
C GLU A 48 -13.35 -2.07 -13.85
N ALA A 49 -12.08 -2.24 -14.18
CA ALA A 49 -11.26 -3.29 -13.57
C ALA A 49 -11.07 -3.08 -12.05
N VAL A 50 -10.78 -1.84 -11.60
CA VAL A 50 -10.66 -1.56 -10.16
C VAL A 50 -12.01 -1.58 -9.43
N GLN A 51 -13.11 -1.34 -10.14
CA GLN A 51 -14.45 -1.51 -9.57
C GLN A 51 -14.79 -2.99 -9.34
N ARG A 52 -14.39 -3.89 -10.24
CA ARG A 52 -14.51 -5.34 -9.99
C ARG A 52 -13.68 -5.79 -8.80
N PHE A 53 -12.47 -5.27 -8.65
CA PHE A 53 -11.65 -5.50 -7.46
C PHE A 53 -12.35 -5.01 -6.18
N LYS A 54 -12.95 -3.82 -6.22
CA LYS A 54 -13.75 -3.31 -5.10
C LYS A 54 -14.89 -4.29 -4.72
N ALA A 55 -15.62 -4.80 -5.70
CA ALA A 55 -16.69 -5.77 -5.46
C ALA A 55 -16.17 -7.08 -4.84
N ALA A 56 -15.00 -7.57 -5.27
CA ALA A 56 -14.34 -8.72 -4.68
C ALA A 56 -13.93 -8.47 -3.21
N LEU A 57 -13.44 -7.27 -2.89
CA LEU A 57 -13.16 -6.88 -1.49
C LEU A 57 -14.44 -6.84 -0.64
N GLU A 58 -15.53 -6.29 -1.19
CA GLU A 58 -16.83 -6.24 -0.49
C GLU A 58 -17.35 -7.64 -0.19
N ALA A 59 -17.27 -8.56 -1.15
CA ALA A 59 -17.70 -9.94 -1.00
C ALA A 59 -16.86 -10.73 0.03
N ARG A 60 -15.58 -10.40 0.18
CA ARG A 60 -14.63 -11.10 1.07
C ARG A 60 -14.33 -10.33 2.36
N LYS A 61 -15.08 -9.28 2.67
CA LYS A 61 -14.77 -8.33 3.77
C LYS A 61 -14.55 -9.03 5.11
N GLU A 62 -15.42 -9.95 5.49
CA GLU A 62 -15.35 -10.64 6.78
C GLU A 62 -14.09 -11.54 6.86
N ALA A 63 -13.85 -12.37 5.83
CA ALA A 63 -12.71 -13.27 5.79
C ALA A 63 -11.38 -12.52 5.75
N LEU A 64 -11.29 -11.47 4.92
CA LEU A 64 -10.08 -10.65 4.83
C LEU A 64 -9.82 -9.87 6.13
N GLY A 65 -10.87 -9.34 6.77
CA GLY A 65 -10.76 -8.65 8.05
C GLY A 65 -10.28 -9.58 9.17
N GLU A 66 -10.73 -10.82 9.19
CA GLU A 66 -10.25 -11.87 10.12
C GLU A 66 -8.76 -12.19 9.85
N THR A 67 -8.38 -12.38 8.58
CA THR A 67 -6.99 -12.64 8.21
C THR A 67 -6.06 -11.51 8.66
N ILE A 68 -6.44 -10.26 8.41
CA ILE A 68 -5.69 -9.08 8.87
C ILE A 68 -5.55 -9.07 10.39
N SER A 69 -6.64 -9.33 11.11
CA SER A 69 -6.65 -9.39 12.57
C SER A 69 -5.65 -10.43 13.10
N ARG A 70 -5.70 -11.63 12.56
CA ARG A 70 -4.83 -12.74 12.98
C ARG A 70 -3.36 -12.52 12.67
N GLU A 71 -3.01 -11.96 11.51
CA GLU A 71 -1.60 -11.71 11.18
C GLU A 71 -1.00 -10.51 11.91
N THR A 72 -1.81 -9.50 12.25
CA THR A 72 -1.32 -8.25 12.83
C THR A 72 -1.51 -8.14 14.35
N GLY A 73 -2.31 -9.01 14.94
CA GLY A 73 -2.71 -8.92 16.36
C GLY A 73 -3.69 -7.78 16.66
N LYS A 74 -4.28 -7.16 15.65
CA LYS A 74 -5.32 -6.14 15.83
C LYS A 74 -6.65 -6.77 16.25
N PRO A 75 -7.48 -6.04 17.02
CA PRO A 75 -8.86 -6.45 17.24
C PRO A 75 -9.60 -6.69 15.92
N ARG A 76 -10.48 -7.67 15.86
CA ARG A 76 -11.23 -8.04 14.65
C ARG A 76 -11.97 -6.84 14.01
N TRP A 77 -12.55 -5.97 14.82
CA TRP A 77 -13.25 -4.77 14.31
C TRP A 77 -12.32 -3.81 13.58
N GLU A 78 -11.03 -3.73 13.95
CA GLU A 78 -10.04 -2.93 13.25
C GLU A 78 -9.60 -3.59 11.93
N GLY A 79 -9.50 -4.91 11.88
CA GLY A 79 -9.29 -5.65 10.63
C GLY A 79 -10.42 -5.38 9.63
N LEU A 80 -11.68 -5.43 10.09
CA LEU A 80 -12.85 -5.08 9.28
C LEU A 80 -12.86 -3.61 8.83
N ALA A 81 -12.44 -2.70 9.70
CA ALA A 81 -12.30 -1.28 9.37
C ALA A 81 -11.21 -1.04 8.31
N GLU A 82 -10.12 -1.82 8.37
CA GLU A 82 -9.07 -1.75 7.35
C GLU A 82 -9.59 -2.17 5.98
N VAL A 83 -10.36 -3.28 5.88
CA VAL A 83 -10.99 -3.68 4.62
C VAL A 83 -11.99 -2.62 4.14
N GLY A 84 -12.75 -2.00 5.05
CA GLY A 84 -13.61 -0.86 4.73
C GLY A 84 -12.83 0.30 4.10
N SER A 85 -11.63 0.57 4.62
CA SER A 85 -10.72 1.58 4.07
C SER A 85 -10.17 1.19 2.70
N MET A 86 -9.88 -0.10 2.46
CA MET A 86 -9.49 -0.60 1.13
C MET A 86 -10.58 -0.37 0.10
N ILE A 87 -11.82 -0.71 0.43
CA ILE A 87 -13.02 -0.52 -0.41
C ILE A 87 -13.21 0.96 -0.75
N GLY A 88 -13.17 1.83 0.27
CA GLY A 88 -13.33 3.28 0.11
C GLY A 88 -12.20 3.90 -0.75
N LYS A 89 -10.97 3.38 -0.61
CA LYS A 89 -9.80 3.87 -1.34
C LYS A 89 -9.94 3.75 -2.85
N VAL A 90 -10.67 2.76 -3.35
CA VAL A 90 -10.93 2.61 -4.79
C VAL A 90 -11.67 3.83 -5.33
N GLY A 91 -12.76 4.24 -4.69
CA GLY A 91 -13.51 5.44 -5.09
C GLY A 91 -12.67 6.71 -5.01
N ILE A 92 -11.93 6.89 -3.91
CA ILE A 92 -11.02 8.03 -3.72
C ILE A 92 -9.97 8.07 -4.85
N SER A 93 -9.40 6.93 -5.23
CA SER A 93 -8.38 6.85 -6.28
C SER A 93 -8.96 7.17 -7.67
N ILE A 94 -10.19 6.74 -7.97
CA ILE A 94 -10.88 7.08 -9.22
C ILE A 94 -11.11 8.59 -9.31
N THR A 95 -11.63 9.22 -8.24
CA THR A 95 -11.82 10.67 -8.17
C THR A 95 -10.51 11.42 -8.33
N ALA A 96 -9.46 11.00 -7.62
CA ALA A 96 -8.15 11.61 -7.71
C ALA A 96 -7.52 11.48 -9.11
N GLN A 97 -7.71 10.36 -9.79
CA GLN A 97 -7.27 10.17 -11.18
C GLN A 97 -7.99 11.16 -12.11
N ALA A 98 -9.30 11.31 -11.98
CA ALA A 98 -10.08 12.21 -12.81
C ALA A 98 -9.69 13.69 -12.61
N GLU A 99 -9.46 14.10 -11.35
CA GLU A 99 -9.15 15.49 -11.02
C GLU A 99 -7.70 15.87 -11.34
N ARG A 100 -6.74 14.95 -11.18
CA ARG A 100 -5.30 15.28 -11.19
C ARG A 100 -4.58 14.85 -12.44
N ALA A 101 -5.02 13.79 -13.13
CA ALA A 101 -4.33 13.20 -14.26
C ALA A 101 -5.04 13.37 -15.60
N GLY A 102 -6.05 14.25 -15.67
CA GLY A 102 -6.74 14.56 -16.91
C GLY A 102 -5.88 15.36 -17.92
N GLU A 103 -6.34 15.42 -19.17
CA GLU A 103 -5.75 16.30 -20.18
C GLU A 103 -6.14 17.76 -19.91
N LYS A 104 -5.16 18.67 -19.96
CA LYS A 104 -5.39 20.11 -19.90
C LYS A 104 -4.93 20.77 -21.19
N ARG A 105 -5.78 21.65 -21.75
CA ARG A 105 -5.49 22.42 -22.95
C ARG A 105 -5.51 23.90 -22.64
N SER A 106 -4.59 24.66 -23.22
CA SER A 106 -4.50 26.11 -23.09
C SER A 106 -4.20 26.70 -24.47
N ASP A 107 -4.95 27.70 -24.88
CA ASP A 107 -4.71 28.41 -26.12
C ASP A 107 -3.46 29.31 -25.97
N MET A 108 -2.62 29.30 -26.99
CA MET A 108 -1.40 30.06 -27.09
C MET A 108 -1.40 30.87 -28.39
N PRO A 109 -0.65 31.98 -28.50
CA PRO A 109 -0.65 32.79 -29.73
C PRO A 109 -0.22 32.02 -31.01
N PHE A 110 0.49 30.90 -30.84
CA PHE A 110 1.05 30.09 -31.92
C PHE A 110 0.39 28.70 -32.04
N GLY A 111 -0.70 28.45 -31.32
CA GLY A 111 -1.38 27.14 -31.33
C GLY A 111 -1.95 26.76 -29.97
N GLN A 112 -1.96 25.47 -29.66
CA GLN A 112 -2.53 24.92 -28.43
C GLN A 112 -1.48 24.15 -27.63
N ALA A 113 -1.29 24.53 -26.36
CA ALA A 113 -0.51 23.75 -25.41
C ALA A 113 -1.37 22.63 -24.83
N VAL A 114 -0.86 21.40 -24.77
CA VAL A 114 -1.58 20.22 -24.25
C VAL A 114 -0.71 19.51 -23.21
N LEU A 115 -1.22 19.45 -21.97
CA LEU A 115 -0.63 18.64 -20.91
C LEU A 115 -1.33 17.28 -20.87
N ARG A 116 -0.55 16.21 -20.93
CA ARG A 116 -1.02 14.84 -20.79
C ARG A 116 -0.15 14.08 -19.80
N HIS A 117 -0.78 13.20 -19.00
CA HIS A 117 -0.10 12.28 -18.14
C HIS A 117 0.10 10.93 -18.85
N ARG A 118 1.26 10.32 -18.64
CA ARG A 118 1.57 8.98 -19.16
C ARG A 118 1.96 8.06 -17.99
N PRO A 119 1.64 6.77 -18.07
CA PRO A 119 2.14 5.80 -17.10
C PRO A 119 3.68 5.69 -17.20
N HIS A 120 4.32 5.35 -16.08
CA HIS A 120 5.76 5.16 -16.02
C HIS A 120 6.18 3.79 -16.57
N GLY A 121 5.46 2.72 -16.21
CA GLY A 121 5.80 1.36 -16.62
C GLY A 121 5.49 0.32 -15.56
N VAL A 122 6.50 -0.41 -15.11
CA VAL A 122 6.42 -1.47 -14.10
C VAL A 122 6.69 -0.87 -12.73
N MET A 123 5.72 -0.96 -11.83
CA MET A 123 5.81 -0.51 -10.44
C MET A 123 6.08 -1.67 -9.50
N ALA A 124 7.17 -1.63 -8.77
CA ALA A 124 7.39 -2.47 -7.60
C ALA A 124 6.64 -1.85 -6.40
N VAL A 125 5.81 -2.65 -5.73
CA VAL A 125 5.12 -2.24 -4.50
C VAL A 125 5.62 -3.10 -3.35
N LEU A 126 6.21 -2.50 -2.32
CA LEU A 126 6.61 -3.18 -1.10
C LEU A 126 5.65 -2.78 0.03
N GLY A 127 4.88 -3.75 0.50
CA GLY A 127 3.87 -3.54 1.53
C GLY A 127 4.43 -3.62 2.96
N PRO A 128 3.87 -2.84 3.90
CA PRO A 128 4.19 -2.91 5.32
C PRO A 128 3.36 -3.98 6.02
N PHE A 129 3.75 -4.33 7.26
CA PHE A 129 3.02 -5.28 8.08
C PHE A 129 1.82 -4.68 8.82
N ASN A 130 1.87 -3.39 9.15
CA ASN A 130 0.93 -2.74 10.08
C ASN A 130 -0.47 -2.47 9.48
N PHE A 131 -0.56 -2.21 8.21
CA PHE A 131 -1.79 -2.12 7.42
C PHE A 131 -1.58 -2.86 6.10
N PRO A 132 -1.49 -4.22 6.18
CA PRO A 132 -1.03 -5.04 5.08
C PRO A 132 -1.95 -5.04 3.86
N GLY A 133 -3.22 -4.71 4.05
CA GLY A 133 -4.20 -4.54 3.00
C GLY A 133 -4.29 -3.10 2.50
N HIS A 134 -4.54 -2.16 3.40
CA HIS A 134 -4.90 -0.77 3.05
C HIS A 134 -3.75 0.03 2.44
N LEU A 135 -2.54 -0.03 3.00
CA LEU A 135 -1.43 0.78 2.53
C LEU A 135 -0.92 0.33 1.15
N PRO A 136 -0.68 -0.97 0.88
CA PRO A 136 -0.36 -1.41 -0.47
C PRO A 136 -1.48 -1.10 -1.47
N ASN A 137 -2.74 -1.26 -1.07
CA ASN A 137 -3.89 -0.89 -1.89
C ASN A 137 -3.87 0.58 -2.30
N GLY A 138 -3.38 1.46 -1.40
CA GLY A 138 -3.18 2.88 -1.67
C GLY A 138 -2.12 3.19 -2.73
N HIS A 139 -1.22 2.26 -3.03
CA HIS A 139 -0.23 2.32 -4.10
C HIS A 139 -0.71 1.58 -5.37
N ILE A 140 -1.25 0.36 -5.20
CA ILE A 140 -1.63 -0.52 -6.30
C ILE A 140 -2.76 0.07 -7.15
N VAL A 141 -3.86 0.50 -6.51
CA VAL A 141 -5.03 1.01 -7.23
C VAL A 141 -4.71 2.25 -8.08
N PRO A 142 -4.05 3.30 -7.53
CA PRO A 142 -3.65 4.45 -8.36
C PRO A 142 -2.67 4.09 -9.47
N ALA A 143 -1.71 3.18 -9.22
CA ALA A 143 -0.75 2.74 -10.22
C ALA A 143 -1.44 2.08 -11.43
N LEU A 144 -2.36 1.15 -11.15
CA LEU A 144 -3.15 0.47 -12.19
C LEU A 144 -4.09 1.43 -12.93
N LEU A 145 -4.75 2.35 -12.23
CA LEU A 145 -5.58 3.40 -12.84
C LEU A 145 -4.77 4.30 -13.77
N ALA A 146 -3.55 4.66 -13.39
CA ALA A 146 -2.65 5.45 -14.23
C ALA A 146 -2.15 4.69 -15.48
N GLY A 147 -2.35 3.37 -15.54
CA GLY A 147 -1.95 2.52 -16.66
C GLY A 147 -0.61 1.82 -16.46
N ASN A 148 -0.07 1.81 -15.25
CA ASN A 148 1.12 1.03 -14.90
C ASN A 148 0.75 -0.43 -14.65
N THR A 149 1.73 -1.33 -14.76
CA THR A 149 1.67 -2.69 -14.23
C THR A 149 2.31 -2.75 -12.85
N VAL A 150 1.93 -3.73 -12.05
CA VAL A 150 2.36 -3.83 -10.64
C VAL A 150 2.90 -5.20 -10.32
N VAL A 151 4.08 -5.25 -9.68
CA VAL A 151 4.62 -6.42 -9.01
C VAL A 151 4.64 -6.10 -7.51
N PHE A 152 3.78 -6.78 -6.76
CA PHE A 152 3.57 -6.55 -5.33
C PHE A 152 4.30 -7.60 -4.48
N LYS A 153 5.11 -7.13 -3.55
CA LYS A 153 5.67 -7.96 -2.47
C LYS A 153 5.07 -7.50 -1.15
N PRO A 154 4.15 -8.28 -0.55
CA PRO A 154 3.66 -7.99 0.80
C PRO A 154 4.80 -8.12 1.83
N SER A 155 4.55 -7.62 3.05
CA SER A 155 5.44 -7.92 4.17
C SER A 155 5.51 -9.43 4.41
N GLU A 156 6.70 -9.93 4.72
CA GLU A 156 6.91 -11.30 5.16
C GLU A 156 6.19 -11.66 6.46
N MET A 157 5.74 -10.68 7.21
CA MET A 157 4.95 -10.86 8.43
C MET A 157 3.45 -11.04 8.17
N THR A 158 2.98 -10.68 6.97
CA THR A 158 1.55 -10.67 6.61
C THR A 158 1.29 -11.24 5.21
N PRO A 159 1.84 -12.44 4.90
CA PRO A 159 1.72 -13.05 3.59
C PRO A 159 0.29 -13.52 3.28
N ALA A 160 -0.50 -13.95 4.27
CA ALA A 160 -1.89 -14.35 4.08
C ALA A 160 -2.75 -13.20 3.58
N THR A 161 -2.60 -12.00 4.15
CA THR A 161 -3.29 -10.80 3.68
C THR A 161 -2.90 -10.48 2.23
N GLY A 162 -1.62 -10.58 1.89
CA GLY A 162 -1.15 -10.42 0.52
C GLY A 162 -1.77 -11.42 -0.45
N ALA A 163 -1.83 -12.71 -0.06
CA ALA A 163 -2.45 -13.76 -0.85
C ALA A 163 -3.95 -13.51 -1.07
N ALA A 164 -4.69 -13.14 -0.01
CA ALA A 164 -6.12 -12.81 -0.10
C ALA A 164 -6.38 -11.59 -1.01
N MET A 165 -5.49 -10.59 -0.99
CA MET A 165 -5.57 -9.46 -1.93
C MET A 165 -5.35 -9.92 -3.38
N ALA A 166 -4.39 -10.83 -3.61
CA ALA A 166 -4.14 -11.35 -4.95
C ALA A 166 -5.33 -12.13 -5.50
N GLU A 167 -6.06 -12.88 -4.66
CA GLU A 167 -7.31 -13.53 -5.03
C GLU A 167 -8.38 -12.52 -5.45
N CYS A 168 -8.54 -11.40 -4.72
CA CYS A 168 -9.46 -10.34 -5.10
C CYS A 168 -9.10 -9.72 -6.47
N TRP A 169 -7.81 -9.55 -6.77
CA TRP A 169 -7.34 -9.09 -8.08
C TRP A 169 -7.56 -10.13 -9.19
N ALA A 170 -7.39 -11.42 -8.89
CA ALA A 170 -7.71 -12.49 -9.84
C ALA A 170 -9.19 -12.50 -10.20
N GLU A 171 -10.10 -12.33 -9.22
CA GLU A 171 -11.54 -12.20 -9.44
C GLU A 171 -11.90 -10.93 -10.25
N ALA A 172 -11.11 -9.86 -10.13
CA ALA A 172 -11.29 -8.66 -10.93
C ALA A 172 -10.99 -8.88 -12.43
N GLY A 173 -10.36 -10.00 -12.79
CA GLY A 173 -10.11 -10.38 -14.17
C GLY A 173 -9.19 -9.44 -14.92
N LEU A 174 -8.07 -9.03 -14.28
CA LEU A 174 -7.01 -8.29 -14.96
C LEU A 174 -6.33 -9.16 -16.02
N PRO A 175 -5.84 -8.56 -17.13
CA PRO A 175 -4.99 -9.27 -18.07
C PRO A 175 -3.74 -9.83 -17.35
N GLU A 176 -3.26 -10.98 -17.84
CA GLU A 176 -2.06 -11.61 -17.32
C GLU A 176 -0.87 -10.63 -17.29
N GLY A 177 -0.11 -10.62 -16.21
CA GLY A 177 1.05 -9.75 -16.02
C GLY A 177 0.75 -8.33 -15.54
N VAL A 178 -0.51 -7.87 -15.58
CA VAL A 178 -0.86 -6.51 -15.13
C VAL A 178 -0.70 -6.34 -13.63
N PHE A 179 -1.09 -7.33 -12.84
CA PHE A 179 -0.85 -7.41 -11.40
C PHE A 179 -0.28 -8.78 -11.06
N GLN A 180 0.79 -8.80 -10.29
CA GLN A 180 1.43 -10.02 -9.82
C GLN A 180 1.87 -9.87 -8.37
N ILE A 181 1.90 -10.97 -7.64
CA ILE A 181 2.37 -11.04 -6.26
C ILE A 181 3.61 -11.92 -6.16
N LEU A 182 4.57 -11.51 -5.34
CA LEU A 182 5.76 -12.27 -4.97
C LEU A 182 5.82 -12.38 -3.45
N GLN A 183 5.60 -13.57 -2.92
CA GLN A 183 5.79 -13.84 -1.50
C GLN A 183 7.27 -14.01 -1.19
N GLY A 184 7.75 -13.43 -0.09
CA GLY A 184 9.14 -13.59 0.30
C GLY A 184 9.62 -12.48 1.23
N GLY A 185 10.83 -12.66 1.75
CA GLY A 185 11.48 -11.74 2.65
C GLY A 185 12.34 -10.69 1.94
N ARG A 186 13.42 -10.32 2.63
CA ARG A 186 14.36 -9.31 2.17
C ARG A 186 15.01 -9.66 0.83
N GLU A 187 15.44 -10.90 0.65
CA GLU A 187 16.13 -11.35 -0.57
C GLU A 187 15.24 -11.21 -1.80
N THR A 188 13.96 -11.60 -1.68
CA THR A 188 12.97 -11.42 -2.76
C THR A 188 12.76 -9.93 -3.07
N GLY A 189 12.74 -9.07 -2.03
CA GLY A 189 12.64 -7.62 -2.20
C GLY A 189 13.86 -7.03 -2.92
N GLU A 190 15.06 -7.42 -2.53
CA GLU A 190 16.31 -6.98 -3.17
C GLU A 190 16.40 -7.44 -4.63
N ALA A 191 16.00 -8.69 -4.91
CA ALA A 191 15.94 -9.19 -6.29
C ALA A 191 14.94 -8.39 -7.14
N LEU A 192 13.75 -8.08 -6.60
CA LEU A 192 12.73 -7.26 -7.28
C LEU A 192 13.25 -5.86 -7.60
N LEU A 193 13.90 -5.19 -6.64
CA LEU A 193 14.40 -3.82 -6.81
C LEU A 193 15.65 -3.72 -7.69
N SER A 194 16.40 -4.82 -7.83
CA SER A 194 17.55 -4.91 -8.73
C SER A 194 17.15 -5.14 -10.19
N GLY A 195 15.87 -5.45 -10.44
CA GLY A 195 15.34 -5.75 -11.75
C GLY A 195 14.92 -4.51 -12.55
N ASP A 196 14.28 -4.75 -13.69
CA ASP A 196 13.80 -3.73 -14.63
C ASP A 196 12.47 -3.15 -14.16
N ILE A 197 12.53 -2.15 -13.26
CA ILE A 197 11.38 -1.40 -12.74
C ILE A 197 11.49 0.08 -13.09
N ASP A 198 10.35 0.75 -13.22
CA ASP A 198 10.21 2.18 -13.47
C ASP A 198 9.81 2.96 -12.21
N GLY A 199 9.47 2.27 -11.14
CA GLY A 199 9.19 2.91 -9.87
C GLY A 199 9.10 1.95 -8.69
N LEU A 200 9.43 2.48 -7.52
CA LEU A 200 9.25 1.85 -6.21
C LEU A 200 8.21 2.63 -5.40
N LEU A 201 7.15 1.95 -5.01
CA LEU A 201 6.12 2.45 -4.10
C LEU A 201 6.25 1.66 -2.79
N PHE A 202 6.73 2.33 -1.76
CA PHE A 202 7.13 1.72 -0.49
C PHE A 202 6.45 2.38 0.70
N THR A 203 5.96 1.57 1.61
CA THR A 203 5.57 2.00 2.95
C THR A 203 6.32 1.18 3.98
N GLY A 204 7.04 1.83 4.90
CA GLY A 204 7.81 1.13 5.92
C GLY A 204 8.72 2.03 6.76
N SER A 205 9.88 1.51 7.17
CA SER A 205 10.80 2.23 8.06
C SER A 205 11.61 3.32 7.34
N ALA A 206 11.95 4.40 8.07
CA ALA A 206 12.84 5.44 7.59
C ALA A 206 14.23 4.90 7.18
N LYS A 207 14.72 3.85 7.89
CA LYS A 207 15.99 3.18 7.56
C LYS A 207 15.94 2.52 6.19
N ALA A 208 14.84 1.80 5.88
CA ALA A 208 14.65 1.20 4.58
C ALA A 208 14.48 2.25 3.48
N GLY A 209 13.71 3.33 3.75
CA GLY A 209 13.58 4.44 2.81
C GLY A 209 14.90 5.13 2.47
N ALA A 210 15.78 5.34 3.46
CA ALA A 210 17.14 5.86 3.23
C ALA A 210 17.98 4.89 2.39
N HIS A 211 17.90 3.58 2.66
CA HIS A 211 18.57 2.56 1.87
C HIS A 211 18.12 2.60 0.39
N PHE A 212 16.82 2.68 0.13
CA PHE A 212 16.29 2.74 -1.23
C PHE A 212 16.71 4.02 -1.96
N ARG A 213 16.74 5.16 -1.27
CA ARG A 213 17.29 6.40 -1.87
C ARG A 213 18.74 6.24 -2.31
N HIS A 214 19.58 5.59 -1.53
CA HIS A 214 20.95 5.29 -1.92
C HIS A 214 21.01 4.28 -3.07
N MET A 215 20.19 3.23 -3.03
CA MET A 215 20.15 2.19 -4.07
C MET A 215 19.80 2.77 -5.46
N PHE A 216 18.92 3.76 -5.51
CA PHE A 216 18.46 4.38 -6.76
C PHE A 216 19.10 5.76 -7.03
N ALA A 217 20.20 6.10 -6.34
CA ALA A 217 20.85 7.41 -6.53
C ALA A 217 21.29 7.64 -7.98
N ASP A 218 21.78 6.60 -8.64
CA ASP A 218 22.26 6.65 -10.03
C ASP A 218 21.18 6.20 -11.05
N ARG A 219 19.92 6.03 -10.62
CA ARG A 219 18.78 5.64 -11.43
C ARG A 219 17.68 6.72 -11.38
N PRO A 220 17.93 7.90 -11.97
CA PRO A 220 16.96 9.01 -11.97
C PRO A 220 15.70 8.72 -12.78
N ASP A 221 15.71 7.69 -13.61
CA ASP A 221 14.60 7.13 -14.36
C ASP A 221 13.56 6.42 -13.48
N VAL A 222 13.94 5.94 -12.28
CA VAL A 222 13.06 5.22 -11.35
C VAL A 222 12.44 6.18 -10.35
N ILE A 223 11.11 6.27 -10.35
CA ILE A 223 10.42 7.10 -9.35
C ILE A 223 10.39 6.40 -7.99
N LEU A 224 10.55 7.18 -6.92
CA LEU A 224 10.47 6.69 -5.54
C LEU A 224 9.32 7.39 -4.82
N ALA A 225 8.30 6.63 -4.41
CA ALA A 225 7.28 7.06 -3.45
C ALA A 225 7.53 6.34 -2.13
N LEU A 226 8.02 7.09 -1.14
CA LEU A 226 8.46 6.54 0.14
C LEU A 226 7.59 7.09 1.26
N GLU A 227 6.67 6.28 1.75
CA GLU A 227 5.84 6.54 2.91
C GLU A 227 6.49 5.92 4.14
N LEU A 228 6.94 6.77 5.07
CA LEU A 228 7.83 6.34 6.15
C LEU A 228 7.18 6.60 7.51
N GLY A 229 7.72 5.95 8.55
CA GLY A 229 7.31 6.16 9.92
C GLY A 229 7.67 7.55 10.45
N GLY A 230 7.05 7.92 11.56
CA GLY A 230 7.27 9.18 12.25
C GLY A 230 7.41 9.00 13.76
N ASN A 231 7.73 10.10 14.46
CA ASN A 231 7.74 10.21 15.91
C ASN A 231 6.84 11.40 16.31
N ASN A 232 5.53 11.20 16.17
CA ASN A 232 4.53 12.26 16.21
C ASN A 232 4.32 12.77 17.64
N PRO A 233 4.35 14.07 17.88
CA PRO A 233 3.94 14.67 19.13
C PRO A 233 2.41 14.75 19.22
N LEU A 234 1.88 14.60 20.44
CA LEU A 234 0.54 15.03 20.83
C LEU A 234 0.71 16.08 21.92
N VAL A 235 0.13 17.23 21.74
CA VAL A 235 0.18 18.33 22.72
C VAL A 235 -1.17 18.41 23.41
N ALA A 236 -1.22 18.16 24.72
CA ALA A 236 -2.37 18.40 25.57
C ALA A 236 -2.01 19.51 26.56
N TRP A 237 -2.58 20.71 26.42
CA TRP A 237 -2.10 21.89 27.14
C TRP A 237 -3.05 22.36 28.23
N ASP A 238 -4.34 22.23 28.02
CA ASP A 238 -5.43 22.62 28.93
C ASP A 238 -6.72 21.86 28.59
N GLY A 239 -7.78 22.09 29.34
CA GLY A 239 -9.10 21.52 29.12
C GLY A 239 -9.49 20.46 30.16
N ASP A 240 -10.44 19.60 29.81
CA ASP A 240 -10.84 18.48 30.65
C ASP A 240 -9.83 17.35 30.59
N VAL A 241 -9.40 16.88 31.74
CA VAL A 241 -8.35 15.84 31.87
C VAL A 241 -8.81 14.49 31.32
N GLU A 242 -10.07 14.09 31.58
CA GLU A 242 -10.58 12.80 31.12
C GLU A 242 -10.76 12.78 29.59
N GLU A 243 -11.22 13.88 29.02
CA GLU A 243 -11.31 14.03 27.55
C GLU A 243 -9.91 13.99 26.92
N ALA A 244 -8.95 14.74 27.48
CA ALA A 244 -7.58 14.75 27.01
C ALA A 244 -6.95 13.36 27.11
N ALA A 245 -7.09 12.67 28.22
CA ALA A 245 -6.59 11.30 28.41
C ALA A 245 -7.21 10.31 27.40
N SER A 246 -8.52 10.42 27.13
CA SER A 246 -9.21 9.61 26.13
C SER A 246 -8.62 9.81 24.73
N VAL A 247 -8.39 11.05 24.32
CA VAL A 247 -7.76 11.39 23.03
C VAL A 247 -6.32 10.86 22.96
N VAL A 248 -5.54 10.99 24.04
CA VAL A 248 -4.16 10.48 24.15
C VAL A 248 -4.13 8.96 23.97
N VAL A 249 -4.97 8.25 24.71
CA VAL A 249 -5.07 6.78 24.62
C VAL A 249 -5.43 6.35 23.20
N GLN A 250 -6.44 6.95 22.61
CA GLN A 250 -6.85 6.62 21.26
C GLN A 250 -5.77 6.95 20.23
N SER A 251 -5.11 8.09 20.34
CA SER A 251 -4.05 8.48 19.41
C SER A 251 -2.81 7.60 19.51
N ALA A 252 -2.47 7.13 20.70
CA ALA A 252 -1.26 6.33 20.94
C ALA A 252 -1.46 4.84 20.66
N PHE A 253 -2.62 4.27 21.00
CA PHE A 253 -2.81 2.81 21.09
C PHE A 253 -3.80 2.21 20.10
N VAL A 254 -4.59 3.00 19.37
CA VAL A 254 -5.45 2.47 18.32
C VAL A 254 -4.63 1.66 17.32
N THR A 255 -5.17 0.57 16.80
CA THR A 255 -4.46 -0.42 15.97
C THR A 255 -3.22 -1.02 16.68
N THR A 256 -3.35 -1.30 17.98
CA THR A 256 -2.24 -1.79 18.82
C THR A 256 -0.99 -0.89 18.76
N GLY A 257 -1.18 0.43 18.57
CA GLY A 257 -0.10 1.40 18.39
C GLY A 257 0.69 1.28 17.09
N GLN A 258 0.20 0.52 16.11
CA GLN A 258 0.93 0.20 14.88
C GLN A 258 0.66 1.18 13.73
N ARG A 259 0.50 2.48 14.00
CA ARG A 259 0.35 3.51 12.95
C ARG A 259 1.58 4.39 12.82
N CYS A 260 1.89 4.79 11.60
CA CYS A 260 2.87 5.85 11.34
C CYS A 260 2.45 7.19 11.95
N SER A 261 1.13 7.40 12.15
CA SER A 261 0.52 8.60 12.73
C SER A 261 0.22 8.49 14.23
N CYS A 262 0.48 7.36 14.92
CA CYS A 262 0.30 7.27 16.36
C CYS A 262 1.15 8.29 17.11
N ALA A 263 0.59 8.86 18.17
CA ALA A 263 1.36 9.68 19.10
C ALA A 263 2.46 8.83 19.76
N ARG A 264 3.68 9.34 19.73
CA ARG A 264 4.86 8.71 20.34
C ARG A 264 5.41 9.54 21.49
N ARG A 265 5.02 10.80 21.54
CA ARG A 265 5.42 11.75 22.59
C ARG A 265 4.18 12.50 23.02
N LEU A 266 3.87 12.44 24.31
CA LEU A 266 2.90 13.30 24.95
C LEU A 266 3.63 14.52 25.52
N ILE A 267 3.18 15.71 25.16
CA ILE A 267 3.71 16.99 25.63
C ILE A 267 2.60 17.66 26.43
N VAL A 268 2.84 17.86 27.71
CA VAL A 268 1.92 18.45 28.68
C VAL A 268 2.61 19.60 29.42
N PRO A 269 1.86 20.57 29.98
CA PRO A 269 2.44 21.60 30.84
C PRO A 269 2.92 21.00 32.16
N ASP A 270 3.91 21.65 32.80
CA ASP A 270 4.41 21.28 34.13
C ASP A 270 3.51 21.91 35.22
N ASN A 271 2.31 21.35 35.39
CA ASN A 271 1.29 21.78 36.36
C ASN A 271 0.34 20.63 36.71
N GLU A 272 -0.73 20.92 37.47
CA GLU A 272 -1.72 19.90 37.88
C GLU A 272 -2.38 19.17 36.71
N PHE A 273 -2.69 19.87 35.60
CA PHE A 273 -3.26 19.25 34.40
C PHE A 273 -2.28 18.24 33.78
N GLY A 274 -1.00 18.57 33.69
CA GLY A 274 -0.01 17.71 33.08
C GLY A 274 0.44 16.52 33.95
N THR A 275 0.11 16.54 35.24
CA THR A 275 0.41 15.44 36.21
C THR A 275 -0.80 14.54 36.47
N ALA A 276 -1.96 14.94 36.12
CA ALA A 276 -3.21 14.19 36.24
C ALA A 276 -3.34 13.15 35.12
#